data_2340b344d66fdddff8d88107ce034a69
#
_entry.id   2340b344d66fdddff8d88107ce034a69
#
_cell.length_a   1.000
_cell.length_b   1.000
_cell.length_c   1.000
_cell.angle_alpha   90.00
_cell.angle_beta   90.00
_cell.angle_gamma   90.00
#
_symmetry.space_group_name_H-M   'P 1'
#
loop_
_entity.id
_entity.type
_entity.pdbx_description
1 polymer ?
#
loop_
_entity_poly.entity_id
_entity_poly.type
_entity_poly.pdbx_seq_one_letter_code
_entity_poly.pdbx_strand_id
1 'polypeptide(L)'
;SKVSSQANVVRSIHARGHQLGNHSWSHPELPKLPAGQIAGEINRTNDAIKRATGVTPAILRPPYGAVNGVVLEQLRLRGMSSILWSVDTRDWADRNSDIVCSRAVAGARPGAIILMHDIHQTSVGAVPCILNALKQQGYSFVTIQGLIGNMAAGAGYP
;
A
#
# COMPACT_ATOMS: atom_id res chain seq x y z
N SER A 1 2.68 -13.06 4.35
CA SER A 1 1.34 -12.44 4.16
C SER A 1 0.34 -13.02 5.14
N LYS A 2 -0.52 -12.16 5.70
CA LYS A 2 -1.62 -12.57 6.59
C LYS A 2 -2.95 -12.80 5.84
N VAL A 3 -2.99 -12.61 4.53
CA VAL A 3 -4.22 -12.67 3.72
C VAL A 3 -4.96 -14.01 3.92
N SER A 4 -4.25 -15.13 3.91
CA SER A 4 -4.88 -16.45 4.02
C SER A 4 -5.52 -16.69 5.40
N SER A 5 -4.91 -16.23 6.48
CA SER A 5 -5.45 -16.36 7.85
C SER A 5 -6.51 -15.30 8.18
N GLN A 6 -6.56 -14.21 7.40
CA GLN A 6 -7.46 -13.07 7.61
C GLN A 6 -8.36 -12.79 6.39
N ALA A 7 -8.74 -13.84 5.65
CA ALA A 7 -9.50 -13.70 4.41
C ALA A 7 -10.84 -12.94 4.60
N ASN A 8 -11.50 -13.09 5.74
CA ASN A 8 -12.74 -12.37 6.06
C ASN A 8 -12.51 -10.85 6.17
N VAL A 9 -11.39 -10.44 6.79
CA VAL A 9 -11.01 -9.03 6.90
C VAL A 9 -10.72 -8.46 5.52
N VAL A 10 -9.96 -9.18 4.70
CA VAL A 10 -9.65 -8.76 3.32
C VAL A 10 -10.91 -8.59 2.47
N ARG A 11 -11.87 -9.52 2.59
CA ARG A 11 -13.19 -9.40 1.94
C ARG A 11 -13.95 -8.15 2.41
N SER A 12 -13.97 -7.90 3.71
CA SER A 12 -14.65 -6.72 4.28
C SER A 12 -14.03 -5.41 3.78
N ILE A 13 -12.70 -5.32 3.72
CA ILE A 13 -11.98 -4.16 3.18
C ILE A 13 -12.39 -3.93 1.71
N HIS A 14 -12.36 -4.99 0.89
CA HIS A 14 -12.75 -4.90 -0.52
C HIS A 14 -14.22 -4.50 -0.69
N ALA A 15 -15.13 -5.12 0.05
CA ALA A 15 -16.56 -4.84 -0.02
C ALA A 15 -16.93 -3.41 0.38
N ARG A 16 -16.09 -2.73 1.15
CA ARG A 16 -16.23 -1.32 1.53
C ARG A 16 -15.63 -0.34 0.51
N GLY A 17 -15.17 -0.82 -0.65
CA GLY A 17 -14.64 0.00 -1.74
C GLY A 17 -13.18 0.41 -1.59
N HIS A 18 -12.44 -0.16 -0.64
CA HIS A 18 -11.00 0.08 -0.55
C HIS A 18 -10.24 -0.69 -1.64
N GLN A 19 -9.22 -0.07 -2.19
CA GLN A 19 -8.35 -0.71 -3.17
C GLN A 19 -7.37 -1.66 -2.47
N LEU A 20 -7.29 -2.89 -2.97
CA LEU A 20 -6.32 -3.87 -2.52
C LEU A 20 -5.03 -3.77 -3.33
N GLY A 21 -3.91 -3.81 -2.65
CA GLY A 21 -2.58 -3.88 -3.24
C GLY A 21 -1.76 -5.06 -2.70
N ASN A 22 -0.73 -5.45 -3.45
CA ASN A 22 0.25 -6.44 -3.03
C ASN A 22 1.33 -5.79 -2.17
N HIS A 23 1.88 -6.53 -1.20
CA HIS A 23 3.02 -6.08 -0.39
C HIS A 23 4.00 -7.22 -0.12
N SER A 24 4.21 -8.10 -1.12
CA SER A 24 4.96 -9.34 -1.06
C SER A 24 4.34 -10.40 -0.12
N TRP A 25 4.90 -11.59 -0.12
CA TRP A 25 4.44 -12.69 0.74
C TRP A 25 5.12 -12.68 2.11
N SER A 26 6.47 -12.63 2.13
CA SER A 26 7.28 -12.73 3.35
C SER A 26 7.98 -11.43 3.75
N HIS A 27 7.71 -10.33 3.03
CA HIS A 27 8.26 -9.00 3.29
C HIS A 27 9.79 -8.88 3.15
N PRO A 28 10.41 -9.49 2.10
CA PRO A 28 11.83 -9.32 1.85
C PRO A 28 12.12 -7.98 1.17
N GLU A 29 13.37 -7.55 1.20
CA GLU A 29 13.87 -6.49 0.32
C GLU A 29 13.99 -7.04 -1.11
N LEU A 30 12.96 -6.80 -1.93
CA LEU A 30 12.81 -7.43 -3.24
C LEU A 30 14.02 -7.30 -4.16
N PRO A 31 14.72 -6.12 -4.24
CA PRO A 31 15.91 -5.98 -5.09
C PRO A 31 17.07 -6.93 -4.77
N LYS A 32 17.08 -7.53 -3.57
CA LYS A 32 18.12 -8.50 -3.16
C LYS A 32 17.83 -9.93 -3.63
N LEU A 33 16.66 -10.16 -4.22
CA LEU A 33 16.22 -11.49 -4.65
C LEU A 33 16.42 -11.71 -6.15
N PRO A 34 16.69 -12.96 -6.58
CA PRO A 34 16.60 -13.33 -7.98
C PRO A 34 15.18 -13.13 -8.54
N ALA A 35 15.05 -12.85 -9.84
CA ALA A 35 13.78 -12.57 -10.51
C ALA A 35 12.70 -13.64 -10.24
N GLY A 36 13.05 -14.92 -10.24
CA GLY A 36 12.12 -16.01 -9.95
C GLY A 36 11.57 -15.99 -8.53
N GLN A 37 12.37 -15.56 -7.53
CA GLN A 37 11.90 -15.40 -6.15
C GLN A 37 11.02 -14.18 -6.00
N ILE A 38 11.36 -13.06 -6.66
CA ILE A 38 10.48 -11.88 -6.73
C ILE A 38 9.12 -12.27 -7.30
N ALA A 39 9.12 -13.02 -8.41
CA ALA A 39 7.90 -13.55 -9.02
C ALA A 39 7.08 -14.38 -8.04
N GLY A 40 7.72 -15.26 -7.26
CA GLY A 40 7.09 -16.09 -6.24
C GLY A 40 6.43 -15.27 -5.13
N GLU A 41 7.12 -14.24 -4.62
CA GLU A 41 6.62 -13.32 -3.60
C GLU A 41 5.34 -12.59 -4.07
N ILE A 42 5.34 -12.13 -5.32
CA ILE A 42 4.21 -11.42 -5.92
C ILE A 42 3.05 -12.38 -6.17
N ASN A 43 3.31 -13.50 -6.86
CA ASN A 43 2.26 -14.44 -7.28
C ASN A 43 1.53 -15.04 -6.07
N ARG A 44 2.25 -15.54 -5.06
CA ARG A 44 1.63 -16.11 -3.86
C ARG A 44 0.68 -15.14 -3.17
N THR A 45 1.04 -13.86 -3.12
CA THR A 45 0.21 -12.82 -2.50
C THR A 45 -1.00 -12.48 -3.38
N ASN A 46 -0.80 -12.33 -4.69
CA ASN A 46 -1.90 -12.10 -5.64
C ASN A 46 -2.92 -13.24 -5.60
N ASP A 47 -2.46 -14.49 -5.59
CA ASP A 47 -3.32 -15.66 -5.52
C ASP A 47 -4.12 -15.72 -4.22
N ALA A 48 -3.50 -15.34 -3.10
CA ALA A 48 -4.19 -15.30 -1.81
C ALA A 48 -5.29 -14.22 -1.79
N ILE A 49 -5.00 -13.01 -2.33
CA ILE A 49 -5.99 -11.92 -2.43
C ILE A 49 -7.11 -12.33 -3.39
N LYS A 50 -6.77 -12.89 -4.56
CA LYS A 50 -7.75 -13.35 -5.55
C LYS A 50 -8.67 -14.44 -4.98
N ARG A 51 -8.12 -15.42 -4.25
CA ARG A 51 -8.95 -16.44 -3.58
C ARG A 51 -9.90 -15.84 -2.55
N ALA A 52 -9.47 -14.79 -1.85
CA ALA A 52 -10.31 -14.14 -0.83
C ALA A 52 -11.41 -13.26 -1.42
N THR A 53 -11.16 -12.56 -2.54
CA THR A 53 -12.00 -11.45 -3.02
C THR A 53 -12.47 -11.59 -4.47
N GLY A 54 -11.89 -12.50 -5.25
CA GLY A 54 -12.09 -12.59 -6.71
C GLY A 54 -11.22 -11.61 -7.51
N VAL A 55 -10.55 -10.65 -6.86
CA VAL A 55 -9.79 -9.58 -7.53
C VAL A 55 -8.29 -9.84 -7.47
N THR A 56 -7.61 -9.68 -8.61
CA THR A 56 -6.15 -9.65 -8.69
C THR A 56 -5.67 -8.20 -8.53
N PRO A 57 -4.77 -7.89 -7.56
CA PRO A 57 -4.24 -6.55 -7.42
C PRO A 57 -3.47 -6.08 -8.65
N ALA A 58 -3.68 -4.82 -9.05
CA ALA A 58 -2.93 -4.17 -10.13
C ALA A 58 -1.75 -3.32 -9.61
N ILE A 59 -1.60 -3.21 -8.31
CA ILE A 59 -0.55 -2.41 -7.66
C ILE A 59 0.21 -3.22 -6.62
N LEU A 60 1.49 -2.88 -6.45
CA LEU A 60 2.35 -3.39 -5.38
C LEU A 60 3.03 -2.22 -4.68
N ARG A 61 2.98 -2.19 -3.35
CA ARG A 61 3.88 -1.37 -2.56
C ARG A 61 5.07 -2.24 -2.14
N PRO A 62 6.29 -1.93 -2.62
CA PRO A 62 7.45 -2.75 -2.29
C PRO A 62 7.80 -2.60 -0.80
N PRO A 63 8.18 -3.71 -0.11
CA PRO A 63 8.75 -3.62 1.22
C PRO A 63 9.91 -2.63 1.28
N TYR A 64 9.97 -1.82 2.34
CA TYR A 64 10.98 -0.78 2.56
C TYR A 64 11.03 0.32 1.47
N GLY A 65 10.07 0.37 0.54
CA GLY A 65 10.14 1.22 -0.64
C GLY A 65 11.22 0.78 -1.65
N ALA A 66 11.84 -0.37 -1.44
CA ALA A 66 12.97 -0.83 -2.25
C ALA A 66 12.50 -1.40 -3.59
N VAL A 67 12.94 -0.75 -4.68
CA VAL A 67 12.60 -1.13 -6.05
C VAL A 67 13.81 -0.93 -6.97
N ASN A 68 13.94 -1.80 -7.98
CA ASN A 68 14.92 -1.69 -9.06
C ASN A 68 14.31 -2.17 -10.39
N GLY A 69 15.06 -2.11 -11.47
CA GLY A 69 14.59 -2.52 -12.80
C GLY A 69 14.09 -3.97 -12.86
N VAL A 70 14.69 -4.88 -12.10
CA VAL A 70 14.26 -6.30 -12.06
C VAL A 70 12.88 -6.42 -11.41
N VAL A 71 12.66 -5.70 -10.31
CA VAL A 71 11.34 -5.66 -9.64
C VAL A 71 10.28 -5.07 -10.57
N LEU A 72 10.58 -3.94 -11.23
CA LEU A 72 9.65 -3.30 -12.17
C LEU A 72 9.32 -4.20 -13.34
N GLU A 73 10.29 -4.95 -13.88
CA GLU A 73 10.03 -5.93 -14.93
C GLU A 73 9.12 -7.08 -14.45
N GLN A 74 9.32 -7.56 -13.22
CA GLN A 74 8.42 -8.58 -12.65
C GLN A 74 6.99 -8.06 -12.46
N LEU A 75 6.82 -6.78 -12.17
CA LEU A 75 5.51 -6.13 -12.11
C LEU A 75 4.93 -5.97 -13.51
N ARG A 76 5.71 -5.50 -14.50
CA ARG A 76 5.29 -5.33 -15.88
C ARG A 76 4.72 -6.62 -16.47
N LEU A 77 5.41 -7.75 -16.27
CA LEU A 77 4.98 -9.08 -16.71
C LEU A 77 3.63 -9.53 -16.11
N ARG A 78 3.16 -8.87 -15.05
CA ARG A 78 1.89 -9.17 -14.34
C ARG A 78 0.84 -8.09 -14.50
N GLY A 79 1.09 -7.09 -15.35
CA GLY A 79 0.17 -5.96 -15.50
C GLY A 79 0.06 -5.08 -14.26
N MET A 80 1.11 -5.04 -13.43
CA MET A 80 1.12 -4.32 -12.14
C MET A 80 2.04 -3.11 -12.19
N SER A 81 1.76 -2.13 -11.31
CA SER A 81 2.61 -0.95 -11.08
C SER A 81 3.14 -0.93 -9.65
N SER A 82 4.29 -0.29 -9.44
CA SER A 82 4.86 -0.01 -8.13
C SER A 82 4.29 1.30 -7.58
N ILE A 83 3.84 1.31 -6.33
CA ILE A 83 3.35 2.49 -5.63
C ILE A 83 4.20 2.71 -4.39
N LEU A 84 4.76 3.91 -4.27
CA LEU A 84 5.45 4.39 -3.08
C LEU A 84 4.56 5.36 -2.30
N TRP A 85 5.14 6.33 -1.63
CA TRP A 85 4.44 7.35 -0.87
C TRP A 85 5.19 8.68 -0.92
N SER A 86 4.46 9.76 -0.74
CA SER A 86 5.02 11.12 -0.68
C SER A 86 5.00 11.71 0.74
N VAL A 87 4.30 11.04 1.67
CA VAL A 87 4.24 11.42 3.08
C VAL A 87 4.53 10.20 3.94
N ASP A 88 5.67 10.19 4.62
CA ASP A 88 6.02 9.17 5.61
C ASP A 88 5.65 9.65 7.01
N THR A 89 4.68 9.01 7.64
CA THR A 89 4.26 9.34 9.00
C THR A 89 5.23 8.87 10.07
N ARG A 90 6.13 7.96 9.72
CA ARG A 90 7.06 7.27 10.63
C ARG A 90 6.36 6.60 11.82
N ASP A 91 5.12 6.16 11.61
CA ASP A 91 4.28 5.51 12.61
C ASP A 91 4.91 4.24 13.21
N TRP A 92 5.70 3.56 12.40
CA TRP A 92 6.49 2.37 12.77
C TRP A 92 7.60 2.68 13.78
N ALA A 93 8.10 3.91 13.83
CA ALA A 93 9.21 4.35 14.69
C ALA A 93 8.69 5.02 15.98
N ASP A 94 7.85 6.06 15.83
CA ASP A 94 7.49 6.92 16.95
C ASP A 94 6.38 6.35 17.84
N ARG A 95 5.53 5.47 17.32
CA ARG A 95 4.46 4.80 18.06
C ARG A 95 3.58 5.75 18.92
N ASN A 96 3.29 6.94 18.40
CA ASN A 96 2.49 7.97 19.05
C ASN A 96 1.44 8.52 18.07
N SER A 97 0.15 8.41 18.42
CA SER A 97 -0.96 8.78 17.53
C SER A 97 -0.96 10.27 17.19
N ASP A 98 -0.61 11.15 18.12
CA ASP A 98 -0.60 12.60 17.89
C ASP A 98 0.52 13.01 16.95
N ILE A 99 1.71 12.41 17.10
CA ILE A 99 2.84 12.65 16.21
C ILE A 99 2.53 12.14 14.80
N VAL A 100 1.95 10.95 14.68
CA VAL A 100 1.52 10.37 13.40
C VAL A 100 0.49 11.26 12.71
N CYS A 101 -0.53 11.72 13.45
CA CYS A 101 -1.53 12.66 12.94
C CYS A 101 -0.89 13.96 12.47
N SER A 102 -0.06 14.59 13.31
CA SER A 102 0.62 15.83 12.98
C SER A 102 1.45 15.74 11.70
N ARG A 103 2.25 14.66 11.54
CA ARG A 103 3.04 14.46 10.32
C ARG A 103 2.20 14.22 9.07
N ALA A 104 1.15 13.40 9.19
CA ALA A 104 0.23 13.17 8.07
C ALA A 104 -0.40 14.48 7.58
N VAL A 105 -0.89 15.32 8.52
CA VAL A 105 -1.54 16.59 8.21
C VAL A 105 -0.54 17.61 7.66
N ALA A 106 0.64 17.74 8.27
CA ALA A 106 1.68 18.67 7.82
C ALA A 106 2.27 18.31 6.45
N GLY A 107 2.35 17.01 6.12
CA GLY A 107 2.86 16.55 4.83
C GLY A 107 1.82 16.52 3.72
N ALA A 108 0.54 16.67 4.05
CA ALA A 108 -0.54 16.56 3.08
C ALA A 108 -0.51 17.70 2.05
N ARG A 109 -0.74 17.32 0.80
CA ARG A 109 -0.92 18.21 -0.34
C ARG A 109 -1.80 17.50 -1.38
N PRO A 110 -2.41 18.20 -2.34
CA PRO A 110 -3.16 17.55 -3.41
C PRO A 110 -2.31 16.48 -4.11
N GLY A 111 -2.84 15.27 -4.23
CA GLY A 111 -2.12 14.14 -4.82
C GLY A 111 -1.19 13.37 -3.86
N ALA A 112 -1.12 13.73 -2.57
CA ALA A 112 -0.27 13.02 -1.62
C ALA A 112 -0.75 11.59 -1.36
N ILE A 113 0.22 10.67 -1.25
CA ILE A 113 0.02 9.30 -0.79
C ILE A 113 0.67 9.20 0.60
N ILE A 114 -0.13 8.91 1.61
CA ILE A 114 0.30 8.86 3.01
C ILE A 114 0.56 7.40 3.41
N LEU A 115 1.77 7.12 3.88
CA LEU A 115 2.17 5.81 4.41
C LEU A 115 1.78 5.66 5.87
N MET A 116 1.10 4.56 6.18
CA MET A 116 0.79 4.11 7.55
C MET A 116 0.80 2.59 7.64
N HIS A 117 0.90 2.05 8.86
CA HIS A 117 0.93 0.60 9.12
C HIS A 117 -0.10 0.24 10.20
N ASP A 118 -1.13 -0.51 9.83
CA ASP A 118 -2.25 -0.90 10.71
C ASP A 118 -1.88 -1.97 11.76
N ILE A 119 -0.66 -2.49 11.71
CA ILE A 119 -0.13 -3.41 12.72
C ILE A 119 0.17 -2.73 14.06
N HIS A 120 0.09 -1.40 14.11
CA HIS A 120 0.33 -0.60 15.31
C HIS A 120 -0.96 0.09 15.76
N GLN A 121 -1.38 -0.17 16.99
CA GLN A 121 -2.58 0.46 17.57
C GLN A 121 -2.52 1.99 17.56
N THR A 122 -1.32 2.56 17.71
CA THR A 122 -1.09 4.01 17.65
C THR A 122 -1.32 4.57 16.24
N SER A 123 -0.96 3.82 15.19
CA SER A 123 -1.26 4.21 13.81
C SER A 123 -2.78 4.21 13.55
N VAL A 124 -3.47 3.16 14.00
CA VAL A 124 -4.93 3.07 13.90
C VAL A 124 -5.60 4.20 14.69
N GLY A 125 -5.11 4.49 15.89
CA GLY A 125 -5.61 5.59 16.75
C GLY A 125 -5.43 6.99 16.13
N ALA A 126 -4.46 7.18 15.24
CA ALA A 126 -4.25 8.45 14.54
C ALA A 126 -5.27 8.70 13.41
N VAL A 127 -5.90 7.66 12.86
CA VAL A 127 -6.76 7.77 11.68
C VAL A 127 -7.92 8.76 11.85
N PRO A 128 -8.71 8.77 12.94
CA PRO A 128 -9.78 9.75 13.12
C PRO A 128 -9.28 11.20 13.08
N CYS A 129 -8.14 11.47 13.74
CA CYS A 129 -7.51 12.79 13.73
C CYS A 129 -7.15 13.22 12.31
N ILE A 130 -6.44 12.34 11.56
CA ILE A 130 -6.01 12.61 10.18
C ILE A 130 -7.22 12.89 9.28
N LEU A 131 -8.23 12.03 9.32
CA LEU A 131 -9.43 12.18 8.49
C LEU A 131 -10.17 13.48 8.77
N ASN A 132 -10.35 13.83 10.04
CA ASN A 132 -11.07 15.04 10.43
C ASN A 132 -10.29 16.30 10.02
N ALA A 133 -9.00 16.36 10.34
CA ALA A 133 -8.16 17.51 10.04
C ALA A 133 -8.06 17.78 8.52
N LEU A 134 -7.83 16.72 7.74
CA LEU A 134 -7.70 16.87 6.29
C LEU A 134 -9.04 17.19 5.61
N LYS A 135 -10.16 16.64 6.09
CA LYS A 135 -11.50 17.05 5.62
C LYS A 135 -11.80 18.52 5.89
N GLN A 136 -11.44 19.02 7.07
CA GLN A 136 -11.59 20.45 7.43
C GLN A 136 -10.75 21.35 6.51
N GLN A 137 -9.62 20.86 6.00
CA GLN A 137 -8.80 21.56 5.02
C GLN A 137 -9.28 21.39 3.57
N GLY A 138 -10.42 20.73 3.34
CA GLY A 138 -11.03 20.54 2.02
C GLY A 138 -10.49 19.37 1.21
N TYR A 139 -9.68 18.49 1.81
CA TYR A 139 -9.20 17.29 1.11
C TYR A 139 -10.29 16.21 1.00
N SER A 140 -10.28 15.52 -0.14
CA SER A 140 -11.01 14.26 -0.37
C SER A 140 -10.06 13.08 -0.32
N PHE A 141 -10.57 11.93 0.12
CA PHE A 141 -9.80 10.68 0.14
C PHE A 141 -10.26 9.79 -1.01
N VAL A 142 -9.30 9.34 -1.79
CA VAL A 142 -9.55 8.48 -2.96
C VAL A 142 -8.64 7.26 -2.94
N THR A 143 -8.94 6.27 -3.75
CA THR A 143 -8.04 5.14 -3.98
C THR A 143 -6.84 5.57 -4.85
N ILE A 144 -5.77 4.78 -4.86
CA ILE A 144 -4.63 5.02 -5.76
C ILE A 144 -5.08 5.05 -7.22
N GLN A 145 -5.97 4.16 -7.63
CA GLN A 145 -6.56 4.15 -8.96
C GLN A 145 -7.34 5.43 -9.25
N GLY A 146 -8.10 5.93 -8.27
CA GLY A 146 -8.84 7.20 -8.40
C GLY A 146 -7.93 8.43 -8.45
N LEU A 147 -6.73 8.35 -7.82
CA LEU A 147 -5.76 9.42 -7.80
C LEU A 147 -4.94 9.51 -9.08
N ILE A 148 -4.40 8.38 -9.55
CA ILE A 148 -3.42 8.33 -10.65
C ILE A 148 -4.11 8.07 -12.01
N GLY A 149 -5.30 7.43 -11.99
CA GLY A 149 -5.95 7.00 -13.21
C GLY A 149 -5.30 5.77 -13.84
N ASN A 150 -5.01 5.82 -15.13
CA ASN A 150 -4.39 4.71 -15.84
C ASN A 150 -2.90 4.60 -15.50
N MET A 151 -2.54 3.52 -14.82
CA MET A 151 -1.17 3.21 -14.44
C MET A 151 -0.53 2.26 -15.45
N ALA A 152 0.67 2.62 -15.95
CA ALA A 152 1.42 1.76 -16.86
C ALA A 152 2.05 0.58 -16.10
N ALA A 153 1.90 -0.63 -16.63
CA ALA A 153 2.52 -1.82 -16.06
C ALA A 153 4.05 -1.69 -16.04
N GLY A 154 4.66 -2.01 -14.89
CA GLY A 154 6.09 -1.85 -14.66
C GLY A 154 6.54 -0.42 -14.33
N ALA A 155 5.64 0.56 -14.31
CA ALA A 155 5.97 1.90 -13.87
C ALA A 155 6.01 2.00 -12.33
N GLY A 156 6.79 2.95 -11.82
CA GLY A 156 6.82 3.36 -10.42
C GLY A 156 6.16 4.72 -10.24
N TYR A 157 5.36 4.85 -9.20
CA TYR A 157 4.68 6.10 -8.83
C TYR A 157 5.02 6.45 -7.37
N PRO A 158 5.18 7.77 -7.05
CA PRO A 158 5.39 8.21 -5.68
C PRO A 158 4.18 7.95 -4.81
#